data_d323bfec70447b90ff3479878f15683a
#
_entry.id   d323bfec70447b90ff3479878f15683a
#
_cell.length_a   1.000
_cell.length_b   1.000
_cell.length_c   1.000
_cell.angle_alpha   90.00
_cell.angle_beta   90.00
_cell.angle_gamma   90.00
#
_symmetry.space_group_name_H-M   'P 1'
#
loop_
_entity.id
_entity.type
_entity.pdbx_description
1 polymer ?
#
loop_
_entity_poly.entity_id
_entity_poly.type
_entity_poly.pdbx_seq_one_letter_code
_entity_poly.pdbx_strand_id
1 'polypeptide(L)'
;MTRNTVYGLFLLGLVIISCSKPSPSQDADPDIFDQLNPKLEEELTDNQLLDSIQYYTLKYFTDAAHSSGMARERNHPARNNFDLNTVTSGGSGFGVMAIIAGVNRGFLTRTEARQKIDKICDFLLNSDRFHGAFPHWYYGDTGKVKPFSSDDNGGDIVETAFMIQGLLTARQYFNQNTTEETTLRSKITKLWEEVEWDWYTKEGTTYLWHWSPNYGFSKNHQLKGWNEVLITYILGAASPTHPIDTDLYHNLWTKGNFYNGATYYNNLKLPLGPSYGGPLFFSHYSFLGLDPRNLSDTYANYWNQNKMHSLINYEYCKANPKSYPHYSDKCWGLTASYSVNGYSAHSPTNDKGVITPTAALSSIPYSSSQSLRAVRHFYYDHKELWGPYGFYDAFSVGDNWISDGYLAIDQGPIVVMIENYRSGLLWNMFMKDQEIQAALTKLGFNF
;
A
#
# COMPACT_ATOMS: atom_id res chain seq x y z
N MET A 1 50.73 -54.37 46.11
CA MET A 1 50.48 -55.83 45.94
C MET A 1 49.10 -56.01 45.33
N THR A 2 49.08 -56.64 44.16
CA THR A 2 48.03 -57.48 43.51
C THR A 2 46.57 -57.02 43.51
N ARG A 3 46.11 -56.56 42.37
CA ARG A 3 45.23 -57.27 41.35
C ARG A 3 43.95 -57.87 41.91
N ASN A 4 42.78 -57.41 41.41
CA ASN A 4 42.00 -58.26 40.51
C ASN A 4 40.84 -57.46 39.90
N THR A 5 40.72 -57.63 38.57
CA THR A 5 39.73 -57.11 37.59
C THR A 5 38.48 -58.00 37.67
N VAL A 6 37.26 -57.39 37.66
CA VAL A 6 36.04 -58.12 37.29
C VAL A 6 35.26 -57.26 36.26
N TYR A 7 35.08 -57.85 35.11
CA TYR A 7 34.25 -57.33 34.07
C TYR A 7 32.76 -57.53 34.32
N GLY A 8 31.97 -56.49 34.37
CA GLY A 8 30.53 -56.59 34.43
C GLY A 8 29.95 -56.01 33.09
N LEU A 9 29.37 -56.89 32.28
CA LEU A 9 28.63 -56.52 31.08
C LEU A 9 27.33 -55.84 31.51
N PHE A 10 27.15 -54.55 31.12
CA PHE A 10 25.86 -53.91 31.16
C PHE A 10 25.31 -53.83 29.72
N LEU A 11 24.22 -54.55 29.46
CA LEU A 11 23.38 -54.38 28.26
C LEU A 11 22.70 -53.01 28.38
N LEU A 12 23.05 -52.07 27.46
CA LEU A 12 22.31 -50.85 27.26
C LEU A 12 21.13 -51.14 26.32
N GLY A 13 19.93 -51.18 26.90
CA GLY A 13 18.71 -51.17 26.11
C GLY A 13 18.53 -49.81 25.45
N LEU A 14 18.60 -49.76 24.09
CA LEU A 14 18.24 -48.58 23.29
C LEU A 14 16.73 -48.38 23.40
N VAL A 15 16.27 -47.39 24.16
CA VAL A 15 14.91 -46.86 24.05
C VAL A 15 14.90 -45.90 22.87
N ILE A 16 14.37 -46.34 21.76
CA ILE A 16 14.09 -45.46 20.61
C ILE A 16 12.86 -44.62 20.99
N ILE A 17 13.07 -43.40 21.47
CA ILE A 17 12.01 -42.41 21.56
C ILE A 17 11.78 -41.89 20.13
N SER A 18 10.73 -42.41 19.50
CA SER A 18 10.20 -41.85 18.24
C SER A 18 9.63 -40.47 18.55
N CYS A 19 10.38 -39.40 18.30
CA CYS A 19 9.83 -38.08 18.16
C CYS A 19 9.05 -38.03 16.83
N SER A 20 7.75 -38.26 16.91
CA SER A 20 6.86 -37.89 15.82
C SER A 20 6.89 -36.37 15.63
N LYS A 21 7.42 -35.90 14.49
CA LYS A 21 7.23 -34.52 14.04
C LYS A 21 5.73 -34.25 13.97
N PRO A 22 5.24 -33.08 14.43
CA PRO A 22 3.86 -32.71 14.18
C PRO A 22 3.63 -32.67 12.68
N SER A 23 2.56 -33.30 12.23
CA SER A 23 2.10 -33.21 10.83
C SER A 23 1.87 -31.75 10.48
N PRO A 24 2.26 -31.28 9.29
CA PRO A 24 1.85 -29.97 8.79
C PRO A 24 0.32 -29.90 8.74
N SER A 25 -0.25 -28.78 9.15
CA SER A 25 -1.69 -28.53 9.04
C SER A 25 -2.13 -28.74 7.59
N GLN A 26 -3.22 -29.47 7.37
CA GLN A 26 -3.74 -29.92 6.08
C GLN A 26 -4.29 -28.77 5.19
N ASP A 27 -4.06 -27.48 5.51
CA ASP A 27 -4.69 -26.34 4.84
C ASP A 27 -3.72 -25.45 4.03
N ALA A 28 -2.44 -25.79 3.94
CA ALA A 28 -1.49 -25.12 3.05
C ALA A 28 -1.04 -26.11 1.98
N ASP A 29 -1.33 -25.82 0.72
CA ASP A 29 -0.87 -26.62 -0.42
C ASP A 29 0.67 -26.53 -0.53
N PRO A 30 1.42 -27.60 -0.22
CA PRO A 30 2.88 -27.57 -0.28
C PRO A 30 3.43 -27.36 -1.70
N ASP A 31 2.64 -27.61 -2.74
CA ASP A 31 3.05 -27.43 -4.14
C ASP A 31 3.18 -25.95 -4.54
N ILE A 32 2.53 -25.01 -3.82
CA ILE A 32 2.66 -23.56 -4.12
C ILE A 32 4.08 -23.08 -3.80
N PHE A 33 4.71 -23.57 -2.73
CA PHE A 33 6.03 -23.10 -2.31
C PHE A 33 7.16 -23.62 -3.21
N ASP A 34 7.04 -24.84 -3.73
CA ASP A 34 8.00 -25.38 -4.70
C ASP A 34 7.86 -24.73 -6.09
N GLN A 35 6.66 -24.26 -6.45
CA GLN A 35 6.42 -23.51 -7.69
C GLN A 35 6.95 -22.07 -7.62
N LEU A 36 7.10 -21.48 -6.43
CA LEU A 36 7.60 -20.11 -6.22
C LEU A 36 9.13 -20.03 -6.16
N ASN A 37 9.84 -21.17 -6.18
CA ASN A 37 11.30 -21.21 -6.18
C ASN A 37 11.82 -21.99 -7.40
N PRO A 38 11.61 -21.48 -8.63
CA PRO A 38 11.98 -22.19 -9.84
C PRO A 38 13.49 -22.32 -9.95
N LYS A 39 13.92 -23.49 -10.39
CA LYS A 39 15.27 -23.69 -10.93
C LYS A 39 15.48 -22.68 -12.06
N LEU A 40 16.55 -21.91 -11.99
CA LEU A 40 16.95 -20.74 -12.80
C LEU A 40 17.04 -20.96 -14.33
N GLU A 41 16.34 -21.91 -14.94
CA GLU A 41 16.49 -22.29 -16.36
C GLU A 41 15.27 -22.02 -17.25
N GLU A 42 14.07 -21.77 -16.67
CA GLU A 42 12.88 -21.40 -17.46
C GLU A 42 12.33 -20.03 -17.06
N GLU A 43 12.02 -19.19 -18.06
CA GLU A 43 11.32 -17.92 -17.80
C GLU A 43 9.90 -18.21 -17.25
N LEU A 44 9.58 -17.59 -16.12
CA LEU A 44 8.26 -17.66 -15.51
C LEU A 44 7.20 -17.11 -16.48
N THR A 45 6.04 -17.74 -16.52
CA THR A 45 4.85 -17.11 -17.11
C THR A 45 4.50 -15.82 -16.37
N ASP A 46 3.74 -14.94 -17.00
CA ASP A 46 3.30 -13.69 -16.35
C ASP A 46 2.57 -13.95 -15.03
N ASN A 47 1.72 -14.99 -14.98
CA ASN A 47 1.01 -15.36 -13.76
C ASN A 47 1.94 -15.84 -12.64
N GLN A 48 2.91 -16.70 -12.93
CA GLN A 48 3.89 -17.16 -11.96
C GLN A 48 4.78 -16.01 -11.45
N LEU A 49 5.19 -15.11 -12.34
CA LEU A 49 5.96 -13.92 -11.96
C LEU A 49 5.16 -12.99 -11.05
N LEU A 50 3.90 -12.74 -11.37
CA LEU A 50 3.02 -11.92 -10.54
C LEU A 50 2.71 -12.59 -9.19
N ASP A 51 2.55 -13.93 -9.15
CA ASP A 51 2.40 -14.69 -7.90
C ASP A 51 3.65 -14.52 -7.02
N SER A 52 4.83 -14.68 -7.59
CA SER A 52 6.10 -14.48 -6.88
C SER A 52 6.19 -13.06 -6.31
N ILE A 53 5.91 -12.05 -7.11
CA ILE A 53 5.97 -10.65 -6.68
C ILE A 53 4.97 -10.39 -5.54
N GLN A 54 3.71 -10.81 -5.72
CA GLN A 54 2.69 -10.62 -4.68
C GLN A 54 3.07 -11.35 -3.38
N TYR A 55 3.56 -12.58 -3.46
CA TYR A 55 3.96 -13.37 -2.29
C TYR A 55 5.09 -12.70 -1.51
N TYR A 56 6.20 -12.37 -2.18
CA TYR A 56 7.35 -11.76 -1.49
C TYR A 56 7.05 -10.36 -0.98
N THR A 57 6.30 -9.55 -1.73
CA THR A 57 5.90 -8.21 -1.28
C THR A 57 4.93 -8.27 -0.11
N LEU A 58 4.00 -9.24 -0.09
CA LEU A 58 3.10 -9.48 1.04
C LEU A 58 3.85 -9.75 2.35
N LYS A 59 5.03 -10.39 2.30
CA LYS A 59 5.87 -10.67 3.48
C LYS A 59 6.29 -9.40 4.22
N TYR A 60 6.30 -8.26 3.57
CA TYR A 60 6.49 -6.98 4.25
C TYR A 60 5.41 -6.71 5.30
N PHE A 61 4.17 -7.09 5.03
CA PHE A 61 3.01 -6.90 5.91
C PHE A 61 2.72 -8.09 6.83
N THR A 62 3.40 -9.21 6.64
CA THR A 62 3.22 -10.41 7.47
C THR A 62 4.42 -10.72 8.32
N ASP A 63 5.60 -10.82 7.72
CA ASP A 63 6.84 -11.24 8.38
C ASP A 63 7.61 -10.04 8.95
N ALA A 64 7.63 -8.92 8.22
CA ALA A 64 8.30 -7.69 8.62
C ALA A 64 7.38 -6.73 9.39
N ALA A 65 6.10 -7.03 9.57
CA ALA A 65 5.19 -6.22 10.37
C ALA A 65 5.72 -6.03 11.80
N HIS A 66 5.38 -4.90 12.42
CA HIS A 66 5.68 -4.66 13.82
C HIS A 66 4.87 -5.61 14.72
N SER A 67 5.36 -5.85 15.96
CA SER A 67 4.65 -6.67 16.95
C SER A 67 3.24 -6.18 17.30
N SER A 68 2.90 -4.92 17.03
CA SER A 68 1.53 -4.36 17.10
C SER A 68 0.59 -4.85 15.99
N GLY A 69 1.10 -5.45 14.94
CA GLY A 69 0.37 -5.79 13.71
C GLY A 69 0.46 -4.72 12.62
N MET A 70 0.77 -3.48 12.96
CA MET A 70 0.94 -2.38 12.03
C MET A 70 2.16 -2.59 11.11
N ALA A 71 2.08 -2.08 9.88
CA ALA A 71 3.24 -2.06 8.99
C ALA A 71 4.30 -1.08 9.52
N ARG A 72 5.56 -1.50 9.55
CA ARG A 72 6.66 -0.54 9.73
C ARG A 72 6.63 0.47 8.61
N GLU A 73 6.87 1.73 8.94
CA GLU A 73 6.90 2.79 7.92
C GLU A 73 7.93 2.47 6.85
N ARG A 74 9.12 2.03 7.30
CA ARG A 74 10.21 1.57 6.46
C ARG A 74 10.95 0.40 7.08
N ASN A 75 11.66 -0.36 6.25
CA ASN A 75 12.49 -1.45 6.70
C ASN A 75 13.75 -1.56 5.83
N HIS A 76 14.92 -1.64 6.48
CA HIS A 76 16.22 -1.86 5.86
C HIS A 76 16.84 -3.16 6.40
N PRO A 77 16.54 -4.32 5.82
CA PRO A 77 16.92 -5.62 6.38
C PRO A 77 18.43 -5.80 6.60
N ALA A 78 19.25 -5.14 5.80
CA ALA A 78 20.70 -5.21 5.88
C ALA A 78 21.34 -4.25 6.92
N ARG A 79 20.55 -3.33 7.50
CA ARG A 79 21.07 -2.33 8.44
C ARG A 79 20.86 -2.78 9.88
N ASN A 80 21.97 -2.91 10.61
CA ASN A 80 21.92 -3.04 12.07
C ASN A 80 21.54 -1.68 12.69
N ASN A 81 20.78 -1.69 13.79
CA ASN A 81 20.36 -0.48 14.54
C ASN A 81 19.43 0.49 13.76
N PHE A 82 18.66 -0.02 12.81
CA PHE A 82 17.61 0.76 12.18
C PHE A 82 16.39 0.88 13.11
N ASP A 83 15.72 2.03 13.09
CA ASP A 83 14.47 2.22 13.86
C ASP A 83 13.33 1.38 13.28
N LEU A 84 13.08 0.24 13.93
CA LEU A 84 12.00 -0.68 13.58
C LEU A 84 10.71 -0.43 14.38
N ASN A 85 10.67 0.60 15.23
CA ASN A 85 9.52 0.92 16.07
C ASN A 85 8.55 1.93 15.41
N THR A 86 8.97 2.60 14.35
CA THR A 86 8.09 3.49 13.59
C THR A 86 7.12 2.69 12.73
N VAL A 87 5.82 2.86 12.98
CA VAL A 87 4.74 2.27 12.17
C VAL A 87 3.89 3.38 11.54
N THR A 88 3.30 3.10 10.38
CA THR A 88 2.57 4.10 9.57
C THR A 88 1.10 3.78 9.46
N SER A 89 0.25 4.78 9.44
CA SER A 89 -1.20 4.62 9.33
C SER A 89 -1.61 4.22 7.91
N GLY A 90 -1.34 5.04 6.91
CA GLY A 90 -1.78 4.78 5.54
C GLY A 90 -1.15 3.54 4.93
N GLY A 91 0.17 3.37 5.08
CA GLY A 91 0.84 2.15 4.61
C GLY A 91 0.30 0.88 5.26
N SER A 92 -0.14 0.93 6.53
CA SER A 92 -0.83 -0.20 7.17
C SER A 92 -2.22 -0.45 6.58
N GLY A 93 -2.95 0.60 6.18
CA GLY A 93 -4.23 0.48 5.47
C GLY A 93 -4.08 -0.25 4.13
N PHE A 94 -3.01 0.07 3.38
CA PHE A 94 -2.65 -0.65 2.16
C PHE A 94 -2.25 -2.10 2.47
N GLY A 95 -1.55 -2.32 3.59
CA GLY A 95 -1.22 -3.65 4.10
C GLY A 95 -2.44 -4.50 4.43
N VAL A 96 -3.51 -3.92 4.99
CA VAL A 96 -4.79 -4.61 5.21
C VAL A 96 -5.36 -5.15 3.90
N MET A 97 -5.35 -4.35 2.84
CA MET A 97 -5.80 -4.80 1.51
C MET A 97 -4.86 -5.86 0.91
N ALA A 98 -3.54 -5.71 1.11
CA ALA A 98 -2.56 -6.70 0.68
C ALA A 98 -2.76 -8.06 1.38
N ILE A 99 -3.09 -8.08 2.68
CA ILE A 99 -3.41 -9.28 3.45
C ILE A 99 -4.65 -9.98 2.86
N ILE A 100 -5.68 -9.23 2.47
CA ILE A 100 -6.88 -9.77 1.81
C ILE A 100 -6.51 -10.39 0.45
N ALA A 101 -5.68 -9.73 -0.35
CA ALA A 101 -5.18 -10.28 -1.60
C ALA A 101 -4.41 -11.60 -1.36
N GLY A 102 -3.62 -11.67 -0.28
CA GLY A 102 -2.90 -12.87 0.12
C GLY A 102 -3.82 -14.07 0.40
N VAL A 103 -5.00 -13.85 0.98
CA VAL A 103 -6.00 -14.92 1.15
C VAL A 103 -6.54 -15.39 -0.21
N ASN A 104 -6.85 -14.45 -1.10
CA ASN A 104 -7.38 -14.81 -2.43
C ASN A 104 -6.37 -15.58 -3.29
N ARG A 105 -5.07 -15.34 -3.06
CA ARG A 105 -3.98 -16.08 -3.73
C ARG A 105 -3.58 -17.38 -3.02
N GLY A 106 -4.16 -17.72 -1.87
CA GLY A 106 -3.80 -18.90 -1.09
C GLY A 106 -2.47 -18.76 -0.32
N PHE A 107 -1.92 -17.55 -0.21
CA PHE A 107 -0.69 -17.29 0.56
C PHE A 107 -0.94 -17.20 2.07
N LEU A 108 -2.18 -16.94 2.47
CA LEU A 108 -2.65 -16.88 3.84
C LEU A 108 -3.99 -17.59 3.95
N THR A 109 -4.25 -18.21 5.09
CA THR A 109 -5.60 -18.65 5.42
C THR A 109 -6.46 -17.44 5.81
N ARG A 110 -7.78 -17.56 5.64
CA ARG A 110 -8.75 -16.54 6.07
C ARG A 110 -8.65 -16.24 7.57
N THR A 111 -8.38 -17.27 8.37
CA THR A 111 -8.22 -17.13 9.83
C THR A 111 -6.98 -16.32 10.19
N GLU A 112 -5.83 -16.63 9.60
CA GLU A 112 -4.58 -15.86 9.82
C GLU A 112 -4.75 -14.39 9.42
N ALA A 113 -5.32 -14.15 8.26
CA ALA A 113 -5.59 -12.79 7.76
C ALA A 113 -6.51 -12.01 8.70
N ARG A 114 -7.61 -12.64 9.13
CA ARG A 114 -8.54 -12.05 10.13
C ARG A 114 -7.80 -11.70 11.42
N GLN A 115 -6.99 -12.61 11.96
CA GLN A 115 -6.24 -12.38 13.21
C GLN A 115 -5.24 -11.23 13.08
N LYS A 116 -4.56 -11.11 11.93
CA LYS A 116 -3.64 -10.00 11.67
C LYS A 116 -4.38 -8.65 11.63
N ILE A 117 -5.51 -8.59 10.94
CA ILE A 117 -6.31 -7.35 10.82
C ILE A 117 -6.98 -7.01 12.17
N ASP A 118 -7.46 -8.01 12.90
CA ASP A 118 -8.02 -7.83 14.25
C ASP A 118 -7.01 -7.19 15.20
N LYS A 119 -5.74 -7.63 15.14
CA LYS A 119 -4.63 -7.06 15.90
C LYS A 119 -4.35 -5.60 15.53
N ILE A 120 -4.41 -5.25 14.24
CA ILE A 120 -4.30 -3.86 13.78
C ILE A 120 -5.43 -3.02 14.38
N CYS A 121 -6.68 -3.51 14.33
CA CYS A 121 -7.82 -2.82 14.93
C CYS A 121 -7.64 -2.62 16.44
N ASP A 122 -7.17 -3.63 17.16
CA ASP A 122 -6.91 -3.53 18.61
C ASP A 122 -5.84 -2.47 18.91
N PHE A 123 -4.77 -2.43 18.14
CA PHE A 123 -3.76 -1.38 18.29
C PHE A 123 -4.36 0.01 18.08
N LEU A 124 -5.10 0.24 16.99
CA LEU A 124 -5.69 1.53 16.66
C LEU A 124 -6.72 2.00 17.69
N LEU A 125 -7.52 1.07 18.25
CA LEU A 125 -8.50 1.40 19.30
C LEU A 125 -7.85 1.86 20.61
N ASN A 126 -6.59 1.48 20.87
CA ASN A 126 -5.83 1.78 22.08
C ASN A 126 -4.72 2.82 21.87
N SER A 127 -4.58 3.37 20.68
CA SER A 127 -3.54 4.33 20.32
C SER A 127 -4.04 5.77 20.37
N ASP A 128 -3.11 6.74 20.28
CA ASP A 128 -3.46 8.15 20.18
C ASP A 128 -4.30 8.41 18.92
N ARG A 129 -5.39 9.14 19.08
CA ARG A 129 -6.24 9.63 17.99
C ARG A 129 -6.61 11.09 18.25
N PHE A 130 -6.75 11.85 17.19
CA PHE A 130 -6.95 13.29 17.26
C PHE A 130 -8.23 13.65 16.50
N HIS A 131 -9.32 13.91 17.22
CA HIS A 131 -10.65 13.97 16.61
C HIS A 131 -10.94 12.72 15.77
N GLY A 132 -10.63 11.57 16.35
CA GLY A 132 -10.78 10.26 15.71
C GLY A 132 -9.74 9.93 14.63
N ALA A 133 -9.07 10.90 14.04
CA ALA A 133 -8.05 10.67 13.03
C ALA A 133 -6.77 10.08 13.61
N PHE A 134 -6.10 9.25 12.82
CA PHE A 134 -4.80 8.67 13.13
C PHE A 134 -3.68 9.66 12.78
N PRO A 135 -2.56 9.65 13.52
CA PRO A 135 -1.37 10.38 13.10
C PRO A 135 -0.70 9.71 11.89
N HIS A 136 0.20 10.42 11.24
CA HIS A 136 1.01 9.89 10.16
C HIS A 136 1.80 8.66 10.61
N TRP A 137 2.49 8.78 11.75
CA TRP A 137 3.29 7.73 12.37
C TRP A 137 2.98 7.52 13.84
N TYR A 138 3.17 6.28 14.29
CA TYR A 138 3.16 5.89 15.69
C TYR A 138 4.51 5.33 16.14
N TYR A 139 4.77 5.41 17.43
CA TYR A 139 5.65 4.46 18.10
C TYR A 139 4.88 3.14 18.27
N GLY A 140 5.30 2.10 17.56
CA GLY A 140 4.58 0.83 17.49
C GLY A 140 4.42 0.10 18.83
N ASP A 141 5.37 0.28 19.76
CA ASP A 141 5.33 -0.32 21.09
C ASP A 141 4.28 0.33 22.02
N THR A 142 4.01 1.62 21.83
CA THR A 142 3.20 2.40 22.78
C THR A 142 1.89 2.90 22.20
N GLY A 143 1.72 2.92 20.88
CA GLY A 143 0.59 3.57 20.22
C GLY A 143 0.56 5.09 20.36
N LYS A 144 1.66 5.70 20.82
CA LYS A 144 1.78 7.14 20.90
C LYS A 144 2.17 7.73 19.55
N VAL A 145 1.66 8.96 19.28
CA VAL A 145 2.04 9.68 18.06
C VAL A 145 3.56 9.85 17.99
N LYS A 146 4.13 9.49 16.84
CA LYS A 146 5.50 9.85 16.47
C LYS A 146 5.43 11.03 15.49
N PRO A 147 5.90 12.24 15.88
CA PRO A 147 5.82 13.40 15.02
C PRO A 147 6.51 13.19 13.66
N PHE A 148 5.80 13.48 12.57
CA PHE A 148 6.38 13.52 11.23
C PHE A 148 7.29 14.76 11.07
N SER A 149 6.87 15.87 11.64
CA SER A 149 7.65 17.11 11.84
C SER A 149 7.23 17.78 13.15
N SER A 150 7.89 18.89 13.53
CA SER A 150 7.63 19.58 14.80
C SER A 150 6.17 20.00 14.99
N ASP A 151 5.49 20.36 13.91
CA ASP A 151 4.10 20.84 13.89
C ASP A 151 3.13 19.82 13.27
N ASP A 152 3.62 18.61 12.98
CA ASP A 152 2.88 17.46 12.52
C ASP A 152 3.00 16.32 13.55
N ASN A 153 2.41 16.57 14.72
CA ASN A 153 2.43 15.71 15.89
C ASN A 153 1.01 15.38 16.38
N GLY A 154 0.07 15.36 15.47
CA GLY A 154 -1.35 15.12 15.74
C GLY A 154 -2.01 14.27 14.66
N GLY A 155 -3.24 14.60 14.30
CA GLY A 155 -4.00 13.85 13.32
C GLY A 155 -3.63 14.20 11.87
N ASP A 156 -3.56 13.16 11.04
CA ASP A 156 -3.40 13.24 9.59
C ASP A 156 -4.63 12.59 8.94
N ILE A 157 -5.50 13.43 8.34
CA ILE A 157 -6.78 12.94 7.81
C ILE A 157 -6.60 12.15 6.50
N VAL A 158 -5.51 12.35 5.78
CA VAL A 158 -5.21 11.62 4.53
C VAL A 158 -4.66 10.24 4.83
N GLU A 159 -3.70 10.12 5.74
CA GLU A 159 -3.23 8.81 6.23
C GLU A 159 -4.37 8.02 6.90
N THR A 160 -5.26 8.74 7.61
CA THR A 160 -6.50 8.17 8.15
C THR A 160 -7.39 7.62 7.02
N ALA A 161 -7.56 8.37 5.93
CA ALA A 161 -8.36 7.92 4.79
C ALA A 161 -7.80 6.64 4.16
N PHE A 162 -6.49 6.53 4.02
CA PHE A 162 -5.85 5.31 3.50
C PHE A 162 -6.06 4.11 4.44
N MET A 163 -5.94 4.30 5.75
CA MET A 163 -6.24 3.24 6.72
C MET A 163 -7.72 2.83 6.66
N ILE A 164 -8.63 3.78 6.68
CA ILE A 164 -10.07 3.52 6.66
C ILE A 164 -10.49 2.84 5.33
N GLN A 165 -9.90 3.22 4.20
CA GLN A 165 -10.12 2.53 2.92
C GLN A 165 -9.81 1.03 3.03
N GLY A 166 -8.67 0.69 3.65
CA GLY A 166 -8.28 -0.70 3.91
C GLY A 166 -9.25 -1.41 4.86
N LEU A 167 -9.61 -0.77 5.97
CA LEU A 167 -10.51 -1.35 6.97
C LEU A 167 -11.92 -1.56 6.43
N LEU A 168 -12.49 -0.61 5.66
CA LEU A 168 -13.80 -0.79 5.04
C LEU A 168 -13.78 -1.92 3.99
N THR A 169 -12.70 -2.06 3.24
CA THR A 169 -12.49 -3.23 2.35
C THR A 169 -12.51 -4.54 3.15
N ALA A 170 -11.84 -4.58 4.31
CA ALA A 170 -11.84 -5.74 5.20
C ALA A 170 -13.23 -6.00 5.81
N ARG A 171 -13.97 -4.96 6.17
CA ARG A 171 -15.37 -5.07 6.68
C ARG A 171 -16.28 -5.79 5.69
N GLN A 172 -16.09 -5.53 4.40
CA GLN A 172 -16.87 -6.20 3.33
C GLN A 172 -16.36 -7.61 3.02
N TYR A 173 -15.04 -7.84 3.14
CA TYR A 173 -14.45 -9.14 2.86
C TYR A 173 -14.77 -10.16 3.97
N PHE A 174 -14.57 -9.81 5.24
CA PHE A 174 -14.86 -10.67 6.40
C PHE A 174 -16.32 -10.58 6.80
N ASN A 175 -17.19 -11.21 6.01
CA ASN A 175 -18.65 -11.09 6.08
C ASN A 175 -19.37 -12.37 6.56
N GLN A 176 -18.63 -13.36 7.07
CA GLN A 176 -19.24 -14.56 7.63
C GLN A 176 -19.92 -14.28 8.98
N ASN A 177 -20.97 -15.04 9.30
CA ASN A 177 -21.72 -14.91 10.56
C ASN A 177 -21.04 -15.71 11.70
N THR A 178 -19.72 -15.60 11.82
CA THR A 178 -18.98 -16.10 12.99
C THR A 178 -18.79 -14.99 14.01
N THR A 179 -18.61 -15.37 15.28
CA THR A 179 -18.38 -14.41 16.37
C THR A 179 -17.14 -13.56 16.08
N GLU A 180 -16.10 -14.18 15.59
CA GLU A 180 -14.79 -13.53 15.33
C GLU A 180 -14.88 -12.49 14.21
N GLU A 181 -15.54 -12.81 13.08
CA GLU A 181 -15.70 -11.85 11.98
C GLU A 181 -16.70 -10.75 12.33
N THR A 182 -17.74 -11.08 13.10
CA THR A 182 -18.68 -10.07 13.60
C THR A 182 -17.99 -9.08 14.55
N THR A 183 -17.13 -9.58 15.45
CA THR A 183 -16.32 -8.75 16.34
C THR A 183 -15.36 -7.85 15.55
N LEU A 184 -14.68 -8.40 14.53
CA LEU A 184 -13.81 -7.62 13.66
C LEU A 184 -14.58 -6.49 12.96
N ARG A 185 -15.73 -6.80 12.35
CA ARG A 185 -16.58 -5.77 11.71
C ARG A 185 -17.01 -4.67 12.68
N SER A 186 -17.36 -5.04 13.93
CA SER A 186 -17.73 -4.05 14.95
C SER A 186 -16.56 -3.14 15.34
N LYS A 187 -15.35 -3.66 15.46
CA LYS A 187 -14.13 -2.84 15.69
C LYS A 187 -13.88 -1.88 14.54
N ILE A 188 -13.96 -2.37 13.30
CA ILE A 188 -13.78 -1.54 12.10
C ILE A 188 -14.85 -0.43 12.06
N THR A 189 -16.12 -0.78 12.29
CA THR A 189 -17.21 0.19 12.29
C THR A 189 -16.99 1.27 13.36
N LYS A 190 -16.55 0.89 14.57
CA LYS A 190 -16.23 1.85 15.63
C LYS A 190 -15.08 2.79 15.22
N LEU A 191 -13.99 2.26 14.67
CA LEU A 191 -12.87 3.09 14.19
C LEU A 191 -13.31 4.06 13.09
N TRP A 192 -14.19 3.62 12.19
CA TRP A 192 -14.74 4.40 11.10
C TRP A 192 -15.67 5.53 11.59
N GLU A 193 -16.62 5.21 12.46
CA GLU A 193 -17.63 6.14 12.97
C GLU A 193 -17.04 7.21 13.90
N GLU A 194 -15.90 6.94 14.55
CA GLU A 194 -15.26 7.87 15.48
C GLU A 194 -14.36 8.91 14.80
N VAL A 195 -14.15 8.85 13.48
CA VAL A 195 -13.38 9.88 12.76
C VAL A 195 -14.25 11.12 12.54
N GLU A 196 -13.87 12.24 13.13
CA GLU A 196 -14.53 13.53 12.96
C GLU A 196 -14.02 14.22 11.69
N TRP A 197 -14.45 13.76 10.50
CA TRP A 197 -14.03 14.31 9.21
C TRP A 197 -14.35 15.80 9.08
N ASP A 198 -15.52 16.22 9.59
CA ASP A 198 -15.99 17.60 9.62
C ASP A 198 -15.07 18.53 10.43
N TRP A 199 -14.42 18.02 11.49
CA TRP A 199 -13.44 18.81 12.27
C TRP A 199 -12.31 19.33 11.36
N TYR A 200 -11.81 18.49 10.46
CA TYR A 200 -10.71 18.85 9.55
C TYR A 200 -11.13 19.83 8.46
N THR A 201 -12.42 20.16 8.34
CA THR A 201 -12.91 21.18 7.40
C THR A 201 -12.86 22.58 7.97
N LYS A 202 -12.49 22.75 9.23
CA LYS A 202 -12.45 24.04 9.92
C LYS A 202 -13.78 24.80 9.74
N GLU A 203 -14.86 24.23 10.27
CA GLU A 203 -16.23 24.76 10.17
C GLU A 203 -16.74 24.89 8.72
N GLY A 204 -16.35 23.96 7.84
CA GLY A 204 -16.85 23.88 6.46
C GLY A 204 -16.23 24.91 5.50
N THR A 205 -15.18 25.63 5.91
CA THR A 205 -14.56 26.68 5.06
C THR A 205 -13.42 26.16 4.18
N THR A 206 -12.80 25.05 4.57
CA THR A 206 -11.66 24.42 3.88
C THR A 206 -11.60 22.93 4.22
N TYR A 207 -10.60 22.20 3.76
CA TYR A 207 -10.32 20.83 4.19
C TYR A 207 -8.82 20.72 4.38
N LEU A 208 -8.38 20.45 5.62
CA LEU A 208 -6.99 20.55 6.03
C LEU A 208 -6.42 19.18 6.32
N TRP A 209 -5.18 18.96 5.90
CA TRP A 209 -4.48 17.70 5.99
C TRP A 209 -4.16 17.30 7.44
N HIS A 210 -3.71 18.29 8.24
CA HIS A 210 -3.16 18.05 9.56
C HIS A 210 -3.85 18.90 10.63
N TRP A 211 -4.01 18.35 11.82
CA TRP A 211 -4.33 19.06 13.03
C TRP A 211 -3.36 18.65 14.14
N SER A 212 -2.82 19.62 14.87
CA SER A 212 -1.89 19.42 15.98
C SER A 212 -2.53 19.82 17.30
N PRO A 213 -2.40 19.02 18.38
CA PRO A 213 -2.87 19.41 19.71
C PRO A 213 -2.12 20.64 20.28
N ASN A 214 -0.93 20.94 19.78
CA ASN A 214 -0.10 22.04 20.22
C ASN A 214 -0.22 23.28 19.31
N TYR A 215 -0.47 23.08 18.01
CA TYR A 215 -0.40 24.15 17.00
C TYR A 215 -1.70 24.30 16.19
N GLY A 216 -2.75 23.49 16.50
CA GLY A 216 -4.00 23.52 15.75
C GLY A 216 -3.79 23.28 14.26
N PHE A 217 -4.39 24.10 13.43
CA PHE A 217 -4.27 24.05 11.97
C PHE A 217 -3.15 24.92 11.39
N SER A 218 -2.06 25.18 12.13
CA SER A 218 -0.98 26.10 11.71
C SER A 218 -0.30 25.72 10.41
N LYS A 219 -0.18 24.41 10.09
CA LYS A 219 0.37 23.96 8.80
C LYS A 219 -0.45 24.41 7.60
N ASN A 220 -1.75 24.61 7.77
CA ASN A 220 -2.68 25.12 6.77
C ASN A 220 -2.55 24.46 5.37
N HIS A 221 -2.20 23.16 5.33
CA HIS A 221 -2.09 22.40 4.09
C HIS A 221 -3.49 21.99 3.62
N GLN A 222 -4.01 22.67 2.62
CA GLN A 222 -5.35 22.45 2.09
C GLN A 222 -5.35 21.27 1.12
N LEU A 223 -6.37 20.43 1.22
CA LEU A 223 -6.65 19.32 0.29
C LEU A 223 -7.30 19.89 -0.97
N LYS A 224 -6.52 20.24 -1.97
CA LYS A 224 -7.02 20.83 -3.23
C LYS A 224 -6.15 20.46 -4.43
N GLY A 225 -6.75 20.42 -5.60
CA GLY A 225 -6.10 20.00 -6.83
C GLY A 225 -6.06 18.47 -6.98
N TRP A 226 -5.71 18.02 -8.18
CA TRP A 226 -5.56 16.59 -8.43
C TRP A 226 -4.29 16.04 -7.76
N ASN A 227 -4.49 15.12 -6.85
CA ASN A 227 -3.46 14.39 -6.11
C ASN A 227 -4.07 13.11 -5.49
N GLU A 228 -3.43 12.51 -4.51
CA GLU A 228 -3.83 11.26 -3.85
C GLU A 228 -5.09 11.35 -2.97
N VAL A 229 -5.59 12.55 -2.66
CA VAL A 229 -6.59 12.76 -1.60
C VAL A 229 -8.06 12.60 -2.01
N LEU A 230 -8.36 12.15 -3.24
CA LEU A 230 -9.74 11.92 -3.67
C LEU A 230 -10.50 11.02 -2.69
N ILE A 231 -9.87 9.96 -2.22
CA ILE A 231 -10.49 9.05 -1.26
C ILE A 231 -10.86 9.74 0.07
N THR A 232 -10.12 10.76 0.49
CA THR A 232 -10.41 11.52 1.71
C THR A 232 -11.73 12.30 1.58
N TYR A 233 -12.01 12.87 0.41
CA TYR A 233 -13.29 13.51 0.13
C TYR A 233 -14.45 12.52 0.09
N ILE A 234 -14.26 11.36 -0.52
CA ILE A 234 -15.28 10.32 -0.61
C ILE A 234 -15.60 9.78 0.78
N LEU A 235 -14.59 9.44 1.58
CA LEU A 235 -14.78 8.96 2.95
C LEU A 235 -15.39 10.05 3.85
N GLY A 236 -14.92 11.29 3.75
CA GLY A 236 -15.51 12.40 4.47
C GLY A 236 -17.01 12.57 4.17
N ALA A 237 -17.43 12.49 2.89
CA ALA A 237 -18.82 12.55 2.49
C ALA A 237 -19.62 11.29 2.86
N ALA A 238 -18.94 10.14 3.03
CA ALA A 238 -19.55 8.85 3.38
C ALA A 238 -19.78 8.69 4.90
N SER A 239 -19.10 9.47 5.73
CA SER A 239 -19.17 9.31 7.19
C SER A 239 -20.61 9.33 7.69
N PRO A 240 -21.04 8.31 8.46
CA PRO A 240 -22.40 8.26 9.00
C PRO A 240 -22.59 9.19 10.19
N THR A 241 -21.52 9.64 10.84
CA THR A 241 -21.53 10.41 12.08
C THR A 241 -21.05 11.84 11.91
N HIS A 242 -19.97 12.05 11.15
CA HIS A 242 -19.28 13.31 10.98
C HIS A 242 -19.02 13.63 9.49
N PRO A 243 -20.07 13.69 8.65
CA PRO A 243 -19.90 13.92 7.23
C PRO A 243 -19.43 15.35 6.93
N ILE A 244 -18.57 15.49 5.93
CA ILE A 244 -18.22 16.80 5.38
C ILE A 244 -19.33 17.33 4.47
N ASP A 245 -19.35 18.65 4.27
CA ASP A 245 -20.18 19.26 3.24
C ASP A 245 -19.68 18.86 1.85
N THR A 246 -20.60 18.34 1.02
CA THR A 246 -20.29 17.94 -0.36
C THR A 246 -19.85 19.09 -1.24
N ASP A 247 -20.22 20.34 -0.92
CA ASP A 247 -19.78 21.54 -1.61
C ASP A 247 -18.26 21.69 -1.58
N LEU A 248 -17.57 21.17 -0.56
CA LEU A 248 -16.10 21.18 -0.50
C LEU A 248 -15.46 20.38 -1.65
N TYR A 249 -16.11 19.30 -2.08
CA TYR A 249 -15.65 18.55 -3.24
C TYR A 249 -15.66 19.40 -4.51
N HIS A 250 -16.76 20.11 -4.76
CA HIS A 250 -16.92 20.93 -5.96
C HIS A 250 -16.17 22.28 -5.89
N ASN A 251 -16.08 22.87 -4.71
CA ASN A 251 -15.59 24.25 -4.54
C ASN A 251 -14.16 24.36 -3.99
N LEU A 252 -13.58 23.27 -3.43
CA LEU A 252 -12.21 23.24 -2.92
C LEU A 252 -11.32 22.24 -3.66
N TRP A 253 -11.72 20.97 -3.76
CA TRP A 253 -10.98 19.92 -4.48
C TRP A 253 -10.62 20.33 -5.91
N THR A 254 -11.58 20.92 -6.64
CA THR A 254 -11.39 21.36 -8.03
C THR A 254 -10.55 22.63 -8.20
N LYS A 255 -9.95 23.16 -7.13
CA LYS A 255 -9.06 24.33 -7.19
C LYS A 255 -7.59 23.92 -7.36
N GLY A 256 -6.73 24.91 -7.59
CA GLY A 256 -5.28 24.68 -7.77
C GLY A 256 -4.98 23.92 -9.07
N ASN A 257 -4.03 22.99 -9.01
CA ASN A 257 -3.60 22.17 -10.15
C ASN A 257 -4.56 20.99 -10.40
N PHE A 258 -5.86 21.27 -10.51
CA PHE A 258 -6.87 20.23 -10.73
C PHE A 258 -6.99 19.86 -12.21
N TYR A 259 -7.24 20.83 -13.08
CA TYR A 259 -7.36 20.59 -14.53
C TYR A 259 -6.01 20.61 -15.23
N ASN A 260 -5.83 19.72 -16.22
CA ASN A 260 -4.68 19.72 -17.10
C ASN A 260 -5.09 20.03 -18.54
N GLY A 261 -5.72 19.09 -19.23
CA GLY A 261 -6.18 19.23 -20.61
C GLY A 261 -5.08 19.23 -21.66
N ALA A 262 -3.80 19.18 -21.28
CA ALA A 262 -2.68 19.15 -22.21
C ALA A 262 -2.55 17.79 -22.91
N THR A 263 -1.97 17.82 -24.10
CA THR A 263 -1.63 16.63 -24.89
C THR A 263 -0.13 16.41 -24.83
N TYR A 264 0.24 15.18 -24.51
CA TYR A 264 1.62 14.73 -24.40
C TYR A 264 1.94 13.71 -25.51
N TYR A 265 2.98 12.93 -25.35
CA TYR A 265 3.46 11.90 -26.27
C TYR A 265 2.33 11.12 -26.96
N ASN A 266 2.45 10.87 -28.28
CA ASN A 266 1.50 10.05 -29.05
C ASN A 266 0.02 10.47 -28.88
N ASN A 267 -0.24 11.76 -28.74
CA ASN A 267 -1.58 12.33 -28.56
C ASN A 267 -2.29 11.90 -27.25
N LEU A 268 -1.55 11.57 -26.20
CA LEU A 268 -2.13 11.27 -24.89
C LEU A 268 -2.63 12.56 -24.23
N LYS A 269 -3.94 12.75 -24.17
CA LYS A 269 -4.56 13.90 -23.52
C LYS A 269 -4.81 13.58 -22.04
N LEU A 270 -4.19 14.37 -21.15
CA LEU A 270 -4.33 14.24 -19.71
C LEU A 270 -5.49 15.13 -19.22
N PRO A 271 -6.56 14.58 -18.62
CA PRO A 271 -7.66 15.40 -18.11
C PRO A 271 -7.29 16.27 -16.92
N LEU A 272 -6.68 15.68 -15.89
CA LEU A 272 -6.46 16.29 -14.57
C LEU A 272 -4.98 16.29 -14.18
N GLY A 273 -4.63 17.17 -13.24
CA GLY A 273 -3.35 17.17 -12.54
C GLY A 273 -2.31 18.17 -13.04
N PRO A 274 -1.14 18.20 -12.39
CA PRO A 274 -0.04 19.04 -12.81
C PRO A 274 0.55 18.59 -14.16
N SER A 275 1.53 19.31 -14.68
CA SER A 275 2.23 18.94 -15.91
C SER A 275 2.70 17.49 -15.87
N TYR A 276 2.42 16.72 -16.92
CA TYR A 276 2.66 15.28 -17.04
C TYR A 276 1.93 14.41 -15.99
N GLY A 277 1.07 14.95 -15.15
CA GLY A 277 0.31 14.24 -14.12
C GLY A 277 0.94 14.23 -12.73
N GLY A 278 2.21 14.60 -12.59
CA GLY A 278 2.96 14.47 -11.34
C GLY A 278 3.49 13.07 -11.09
N PRO A 279 3.77 12.70 -9.81
CA PRO A 279 4.19 11.36 -9.43
C PRO A 279 3.02 10.36 -9.56
N LEU A 280 3.33 9.12 -9.95
CA LEU A 280 2.29 8.13 -10.29
C LEU A 280 1.41 7.70 -9.11
N PHE A 281 1.84 7.87 -7.86
CA PHE A 281 1.01 7.54 -6.71
C PHE A 281 -0.32 8.33 -6.68
N PHE A 282 -0.40 9.49 -7.33
CA PHE A 282 -1.65 10.22 -7.51
C PHE A 282 -2.75 9.41 -8.21
N SER A 283 -2.37 8.46 -9.06
CA SER A 283 -3.29 7.56 -9.76
C SER A 283 -3.40 6.17 -9.09
N HIS A 284 -2.73 5.96 -7.95
CA HIS A 284 -2.73 4.67 -7.26
C HIS A 284 -3.49 4.73 -5.93
N TYR A 285 -3.12 5.61 -4.99
CA TYR A 285 -3.50 5.48 -3.58
C TYR A 285 -5.01 5.56 -3.34
N SER A 286 -5.69 6.53 -3.92
CA SER A 286 -7.17 6.59 -3.83
C SER A 286 -7.83 5.38 -4.51
N PHE A 287 -7.20 4.83 -5.55
CA PHE A 287 -7.77 3.77 -6.39
C PHE A 287 -7.31 2.35 -5.98
N LEU A 288 -6.78 2.17 -4.81
CA LEU A 288 -6.52 0.83 -4.28
C LEU A 288 -7.83 0.11 -3.94
N GLY A 289 -8.79 0.82 -3.35
CA GLY A 289 -10.14 0.33 -3.07
C GLY A 289 -11.21 0.94 -3.96
N LEU A 290 -11.12 2.23 -4.27
CA LEU A 290 -12.05 2.91 -5.18
C LEU A 290 -11.87 2.40 -6.61
N ASP A 291 -12.90 1.77 -7.17
CA ASP A 291 -12.86 1.22 -8.53
C ASP A 291 -12.93 2.32 -9.58
N PRO A 292 -11.89 2.58 -10.38
CA PRO A 292 -11.93 3.59 -11.41
C PRO A 292 -12.67 3.13 -12.69
N ARG A 293 -12.97 1.84 -12.84
CA ARG A 293 -13.70 1.30 -13.99
C ARG A 293 -15.12 1.86 -13.96
N ASN A 294 -15.58 2.47 -14.98
CA ASN A 294 -16.89 3.16 -15.05
C ASN A 294 -17.04 4.38 -14.12
N LEU A 295 -16.06 4.69 -13.25
CA LEU A 295 -16.13 5.83 -12.36
C LEU A 295 -15.94 7.13 -13.13
N SER A 296 -16.93 8.00 -13.08
CA SER A 296 -16.89 9.32 -13.70
C SER A 296 -17.77 10.31 -12.96
N ASP A 297 -17.45 11.57 -13.09
CA ASP A 297 -18.26 12.70 -12.65
C ASP A 297 -18.28 13.80 -13.71
N THR A 298 -18.71 15.00 -13.32
CA THR A 298 -18.70 16.16 -14.23
C THR A 298 -17.30 16.61 -14.64
N TYR A 299 -16.24 16.14 -13.98
CA TYR A 299 -14.87 16.61 -14.17
C TYR A 299 -14.05 15.65 -15.02
N ALA A 300 -14.17 14.34 -14.81
CA ALA A 300 -13.37 13.35 -15.50
C ALA A 300 -14.00 11.95 -15.52
N ASN A 301 -13.52 11.13 -16.44
CA ASN A 301 -13.57 9.67 -16.35
C ASN A 301 -12.25 9.21 -15.70
N TYR A 302 -12.33 8.58 -14.54
CA TYR A 302 -11.16 8.30 -13.71
C TYR A 302 -10.32 7.12 -14.20
N TRP A 303 -10.93 6.17 -14.92
CA TRP A 303 -10.17 5.15 -15.64
C TRP A 303 -9.29 5.77 -16.72
N ASN A 304 -9.88 6.66 -17.53
CA ASN A 304 -9.12 7.37 -18.56
C ASN A 304 -8.03 8.26 -17.97
N GLN A 305 -8.32 8.97 -16.88
CA GLN A 305 -7.34 9.80 -16.17
C GLN A 305 -6.11 8.98 -15.76
N ASN A 306 -6.31 7.86 -15.04
CA ASN A 306 -5.23 7.04 -14.51
C ASN A 306 -4.46 6.33 -15.64
N LYS A 307 -5.17 5.88 -16.68
CA LYS A 307 -4.54 5.28 -17.87
C LYS A 307 -3.65 6.29 -18.60
N MET A 308 -4.15 7.51 -18.84
CA MET A 308 -3.36 8.54 -19.51
C MET A 308 -2.15 8.93 -18.69
N HIS A 309 -2.28 9.12 -17.39
CA HIS A 309 -1.17 9.42 -16.50
C HIS A 309 -0.09 8.33 -16.53
N SER A 310 -0.48 7.05 -16.40
CA SER A 310 0.46 5.91 -16.49
C SER A 310 1.19 5.85 -17.83
N LEU A 311 0.48 6.02 -18.95
CA LEU A 311 1.08 6.01 -20.26
C LEU A 311 1.99 7.23 -20.53
N ILE A 312 1.65 8.41 -20.01
CA ILE A 312 2.49 9.61 -20.13
C ILE A 312 3.80 9.43 -19.37
N ASN A 313 3.77 8.85 -18.17
CA ASN A 313 4.97 8.54 -17.39
C ASN A 313 5.85 7.52 -18.12
N TYR A 314 5.26 6.46 -18.67
CA TYR A 314 5.94 5.48 -19.50
C TYR A 314 6.60 6.12 -20.73
N GLU A 315 5.86 6.89 -21.52
CA GLU A 315 6.38 7.53 -22.75
C GLU A 315 7.47 8.58 -22.44
N TYR A 316 7.38 9.25 -21.27
CA TYR A 316 8.44 10.15 -20.82
C TYR A 316 9.76 9.37 -20.57
N CYS A 317 9.71 8.27 -19.82
CA CYS A 317 10.89 7.47 -19.58
C CYS A 317 11.44 6.85 -20.87
N LYS A 318 10.59 6.36 -21.74
CA LYS A 318 10.96 5.82 -23.05
C LYS A 318 11.62 6.87 -23.96
N ALA A 319 11.07 8.09 -23.98
CA ALA A 319 11.67 9.21 -24.74
C ALA A 319 12.98 9.70 -24.13
N ASN A 320 13.15 9.51 -22.82
CA ASN A 320 14.37 9.80 -22.07
C ASN A 320 14.95 11.20 -22.36
N PRO A 321 14.22 12.28 -22.14
CA PRO A 321 14.65 13.61 -22.55
C PRO A 321 15.89 14.12 -21.79
N LYS A 322 16.24 13.48 -20.67
CA LYS A 322 17.42 13.80 -19.85
C LYS A 322 18.60 12.86 -20.09
N SER A 323 18.45 11.89 -21.01
CA SER A 323 19.50 10.95 -21.39
C SER A 323 20.07 10.11 -20.25
N TYR A 324 19.21 9.66 -19.33
CA TYR A 324 19.62 8.73 -18.28
C TYR A 324 19.95 7.34 -18.87
N PRO A 325 21.01 6.66 -18.45
CA PRO A 325 21.56 5.48 -19.15
C PRO A 325 20.58 4.30 -19.28
N HIS A 326 19.57 4.19 -18.42
CA HIS A 326 18.70 3.02 -18.31
C HIS A 326 17.25 3.28 -18.69
N TYR A 327 16.83 4.53 -18.80
CA TYR A 327 15.46 4.87 -19.17
C TYR A 327 15.11 4.32 -20.55
N SER A 328 14.01 3.56 -20.65
CA SER A 328 13.61 2.88 -21.89
C SER A 328 12.14 2.45 -21.84
N ASP A 329 11.69 1.72 -22.87
CA ASP A 329 10.39 1.05 -22.89
C ASP A 329 10.29 -0.14 -21.93
N LYS A 330 11.37 -0.55 -21.30
CA LYS A 330 11.44 -1.61 -20.30
C LYS A 330 11.78 -1.09 -18.90
N CYS A 331 12.39 0.08 -18.80
CA CYS A 331 12.83 0.66 -17.54
C CYS A 331 12.19 2.03 -17.35
N TRP A 332 11.08 2.05 -16.62
CA TRP A 332 10.24 3.23 -16.40
C TRP A 332 9.53 3.17 -15.05
N GLY A 333 9.07 4.31 -14.59
CA GLY A 333 8.25 4.44 -13.40
C GLY A 333 8.77 5.51 -12.45
N LEU A 334 8.12 6.68 -12.46
CA LEU A 334 8.45 7.81 -11.60
C LEU A 334 7.33 8.04 -10.59
N THR A 335 7.66 7.87 -9.32
CA THR A 335 6.78 8.18 -8.18
C THR A 335 7.62 8.57 -6.97
N ALA A 336 6.99 8.92 -5.86
CA ALA A 336 7.70 9.18 -4.62
C ALA A 336 8.43 7.91 -4.13
N SER A 337 9.68 8.05 -3.73
CA SER A 337 10.52 6.93 -3.27
C SER A 337 11.82 7.44 -2.63
N TYR A 338 12.64 6.51 -2.15
CA TYR A 338 14.04 6.82 -1.88
C TYR A 338 14.73 7.39 -3.11
N SER A 339 15.74 8.18 -2.89
CA SER A 339 16.62 8.77 -3.90
C SER A 339 18.06 8.71 -3.41
N VAL A 340 19.03 8.90 -4.28
CA VAL A 340 20.46 8.91 -3.93
C VAL A 340 20.74 9.81 -2.72
N ASN A 341 20.04 10.94 -2.62
CA ASN A 341 20.20 11.92 -1.54
C ASN A 341 18.92 12.08 -0.70
N GLY A 342 18.37 10.97 -0.20
CA GLY A 342 17.19 11.00 0.68
C GLY A 342 15.90 10.51 0.01
N TYR A 343 14.81 11.26 0.14
CA TYR A 343 13.49 10.94 -0.40
C TYR A 343 13.04 12.02 -1.40
N SER A 344 12.35 11.63 -2.47
CA SER A 344 11.85 12.59 -3.46
C SER A 344 10.59 12.10 -4.15
N ALA A 345 9.66 13.00 -4.41
CA ALA A 345 8.49 12.73 -5.23
C ALA A 345 8.88 12.85 -6.71
N HIS A 346 9.45 11.78 -7.27
CA HIS A 346 9.90 11.74 -8.66
C HIS A 346 8.70 11.83 -9.62
N SER A 347 8.85 12.62 -10.65
CA SER A 347 7.88 12.81 -11.73
C SER A 347 8.62 13.36 -12.96
N PRO A 348 8.02 13.46 -14.15
CA PRO A 348 8.66 14.09 -15.30
C PRO A 348 9.18 15.51 -15.05
N THR A 349 8.52 16.26 -14.15
CA THR A 349 8.94 17.61 -13.76
C THR A 349 9.92 17.64 -12.59
N ASN A 350 10.12 16.53 -11.88
CA ASN A 350 11.07 16.36 -10.78
C ASN A 350 11.87 15.06 -10.95
N ASP A 351 12.43 14.87 -12.12
CA ASP A 351 13.17 13.68 -12.50
C ASP A 351 14.64 13.80 -12.12
N LYS A 352 15.12 12.83 -11.34
CA LYS A 352 16.48 12.73 -10.81
C LYS A 352 17.22 11.47 -11.30
N GLY A 353 16.73 10.80 -12.34
CA GLY A 353 17.34 9.57 -12.86
C GLY A 353 17.11 8.36 -11.94
N VAL A 354 16.03 8.36 -11.17
CA VAL A 354 15.66 7.27 -10.26
C VAL A 354 14.39 6.61 -10.77
N ILE A 355 14.41 5.29 -10.88
CA ILE A 355 13.25 4.45 -11.19
C ILE A 355 12.75 3.79 -9.91
N THR A 356 11.45 3.78 -9.74
CA THR A 356 10.75 3.18 -8.60
C THR A 356 9.89 2.03 -9.10
N PRO A 357 10.20 0.76 -8.77
CA PRO A 357 9.46 -0.41 -9.25
C PRO A 357 7.95 -0.32 -9.00
N THR A 358 7.51 0.16 -7.82
CA THR A 358 6.08 0.31 -7.51
C THR A 358 5.34 1.15 -8.54
N ALA A 359 5.96 2.15 -9.15
CA ALA A 359 5.32 3.01 -10.14
C ALA A 359 4.84 2.24 -11.37
N ALA A 360 5.69 1.37 -11.93
CA ALA A 360 5.35 0.51 -13.06
C ALA A 360 4.40 -0.63 -12.64
N LEU A 361 4.66 -1.29 -11.49
CA LEU A 361 3.88 -2.42 -11.02
C LEU A 361 2.47 -2.02 -10.62
N SER A 362 2.31 -0.92 -9.89
CA SER A 362 1.00 -0.43 -9.46
C SER A 362 0.17 0.20 -10.59
N SER A 363 0.81 0.48 -11.73
CA SER A 363 0.13 0.91 -12.97
C SER A 363 -0.38 -0.26 -13.82
N ILE A 364 -0.18 -1.52 -13.42
CA ILE A 364 -0.52 -2.70 -14.23
C ILE A 364 -1.97 -2.75 -14.70
N PRO A 365 -3.00 -2.31 -13.95
CA PRO A 365 -4.36 -2.28 -14.47
C PRO A 365 -4.54 -1.31 -15.64
N TYR A 366 -3.77 -0.24 -15.68
CA TYR A 366 -3.90 0.86 -16.64
C TYR A 366 -3.02 0.70 -17.89
N SER A 367 -1.87 0.02 -17.74
CA SER A 367 -0.83 -0.13 -18.76
C SER A 367 -0.19 -1.52 -18.73
N SER A 368 -1.01 -2.58 -18.73
CA SER A 368 -0.57 -3.95 -18.46
C SER A 368 0.62 -4.42 -19.32
N SER A 369 0.59 -4.15 -20.62
CA SER A 369 1.68 -4.53 -21.53
C SER A 369 3.01 -3.84 -21.17
N GLN A 370 2.98 -2.56 -20.82
CA GLN A 370 4.15 -1.78 -20.44
C GLN A 370 4.65 -2.21 -19.05
N SER A 371 3.74 -2.40 -18.10
CA SER A 371 4.05 -2.85 -16.75
C SER A 371 4.68 -4.24 -16.74
N LEU A 372 4.12 -5.21 -17.46
CA LEU A 372 4.69 -6.56 -17.55
C LEU A 372 6.08 -6.58 -18.17
N ARG A 373 6.35 -5.74 -19.19
CA ARG A 373 7.72 -5.61 -19.73
C ARG A 373 8.69 -5.06 -18.71
N ALA A 374 8.28 -4.03 -17.94
CA ALA A 374 9.12 -3.48 -16.88
C ALA A 374 9.38 -4.49 -15.77
N VAL A 375 8.34 -5.20 -15.32
CA VAL A 375 8.45 -6.26 -14.31
C VAL A 375 9.45 -7.35 -14.71
N ARG A 376 9.37 -7.84 -15.96
CA ARG A 376 10.33 -8.83 -16.47
C ARG A 376 11.75 -8.28 -16.50
N HIS A 377 11.92 -7.04 -16.96
CA HIS A 377 13.22 -6.37 -16.99
C HIS A 377 13.80 -6.22 -15.57
N PHE A 378 13.00 -5.76 -14.60
CA PHE A 378 13.44 -5.64 -13.21
C PHE A 378 13.80 -6.99 -12.60
N TYR A 379 13.04 -8.04 -12.88
CA TYR A 379 13.23 -9.34 -12.27
C TYR A 379 14.42 -10.12 -12.88
N TYR A 380 14.59 -10.11 -14.21
CA TYR A 380 15.58 -10.91 -14.88
C TYR A 380 16.89 -10.18 -15.16
N ASP A 381 16.80 -8.89 -15.53
CA ASP A 381 17.97 -8.10 -15.95
C ASP A 381 18.59 -7.32 -14.78
N HIS A 382 17.82 -7.08 -13.69
CA HIS A 382 18.24 -6.36 -12.48
C HIS A 382 17.99 -7.20 -11.22
N LYS A 383 18.61 -8.38 -11.16
CA LYS A 383 18.44 -9.34 -10.04
C LYS A 383 18.80 -8.74 -8.68
N GLU A 384 19.69 -7.78 -8.66
CA GLU A 384 20.13 -7.02 -7.48
C GLU A 384 19.00 -6.16 -6.86
N LEU A 385 17.92 -5.91 -7.60
CA LEU A 385 16.73 -5.23 -7.07
C LEU A 385 15.86 -6.13 -6.20
N TRP A 386 16.09 -7.45 -6.24
CA TRP A 386 15.25 -8.40 -5.54
C TRP A 386 15.79 -8.74 -4.16
N GLY A 387 15.00 -8.48 -3.14
CA GLY A 387 15.34 -8.76 -1.74
C GLY A 387 14.28 -9.59 -1.02
N PRO A 388 14.34 -9.66 0.32
CA PRO A 388 13.48 -10.53 1.13
C PRO A 388 11.98 -10.19 1.05
N TYR A 389 11.61 -8.98 0.63
CA TYR A 389 10.23 -8.50 0.49
C TYR A 389 9.91 -8.05 -0.94
N GLY A 390 10.43 -8.77 -1.95
CA GLY A 390 10.28 -8.41 -3.35
C GLY A 390 11.26 -7.32 -3.78
N PHE A 391 10.84 -6.45 -4.69
CA PHE A 391 11.70 -5.38 -5.19
C PHE A 391 12.02 -4.33 -4.11
N TYR A 392 13.29 -3.96 -4.00
CA TYR A 392 13.69 -2.75 -3.26
C TYR A 392 13.02 -1.51 -3.84
N ASP A 393 12.93 -0.48 -3.00
CA ASP A 393 12.11 0.70 -3.25
C ASP A 393 12.47 1.46 -4.53
N ALA A 394 13.74 1.68 -4.79
CA ALA A 394 14.19 2.49 -5.92
C ALA A 394 15.63 2.19 -6.36
N PHE A 395 15.97 2.59 -7.60
CA PHE A 395 17.32 2.46 -8.12
C PHE A 395 17.68 3.53 -9.16
N SER A 396 18.98 3.78 -9.34
CA SER A 396 19.54 4.61 -10.39
C SER A 396 20.78 3.93 -10.98
N VAL A 397 20.71 3.50 -12.24
CA VAL A 397 21.88 2.91 -12.93
C VAL A 397 22.95 3.96 -13.17
N GLY A 398 22.55 5.20 -13.49
CA GLY A 398 23.48 6.30 -13.71
C GLY A 398 24.35 6.64 -12.51
N ASP A 399 23.79 6.48 -11.30
CA ASP A 399 24.48 6.71 -10.04
C ASP A 399 25.07 5.42 -9.43
N ASN A 400 24.93 4.27 -10.11
CA ASN A 400 25.29 2.94 -9.58
C ASN A 400 24.72 2.72 -8.17
N TRP A 401 23.43 3.04 -7.98
CA TRP A 401 22.77 3.06 -6.69
C TRP A 401 21.47 2.25 -6.68
N ILE A 402 21.28 1.52 -5.61
CA ILE A 402 20.03 0.79 -5.30
C ILE A 402 19.67 1.10 -3.85
N SER A 403 18.41 1.36 -3.59
CA SER A 403 17.90 1.43 -2.22
C SER A 403 18.09 0.07 -1.52
N ASP A 404 18.57 0.09 -0.28
CA ASP A 404 18.65 -1.11 0.57
C ASP A 404 17.41 -1.29 1.45
N GLY A 405 16.34 -0.55 1.17
CA GLY A 405 15.14 -0.49 1.98
C GLY A 405 13.83 -0.59 1.21
N TYR A 406 12.78 -0.67 1.98
CA TYR A 406 11.38 -0.74 1.56
C TYR A 406 10.57 0.28 2.32
N LEU A 407 9.49 0.79 1.69
CA LEU A 407 8.49 1.67 2.29
C LEU A 407 7.12 0.97 2.25
N ALA A 408 6.39 0.99 3.36
CA ALA A 408 5.05 0.39 3.41
C ALA A 408 4.10 0.98 2.36
N ILE A 409 4.21 2.29 2.17
CA ILE A 409 3.36 3.06 1.26
C ILE A 409 3.58 2.66 -0.22
N ASP A 410 4.74 2.10 -0.57
CA ASP A 410 5.10 1.64 -1.91
C ASP A 410 4.88 0.14 -2.09
N GLN A 411 5.08 -0.66 -1.03
CA GLN A 411 4.87 -2.12 -1.09
C GLN A 411 3.39 -2.51 -1.19
N GLY A 412 2.50 -1.79 -0.48
CA GLY A 412 1.06 -2.07 -0.50
C GLY A 412 0.45 -1.98 -1.89
N PRO A 413 0.65 -0.88 -2.63
CA PRO A 413 0.13 -0.72 -3.98
C PRO A 413 0.57 -1.82 -4.96
N ILE A 414 1.78 -2.36 -4.83
CA ILE A 414 2.25 -3.47 -5.67
C ILE A 414 1.28 -4.67 -5.54
N VAL A 415 1.05 -5.15 -4.31
CA VAL A 415 0.20 -6.33 -4.06
C VAL A 415 -1.23 -6.06 -4.48
N VAL A 416 -1.77 -4.89 -4.08
CA VAL A 416 -3.18 -4.53 -4.26
C VAL A 416 -3.51 -4.32 -5.73
N MET A 417 -2.68 -3.58 -6.48
CA MET A 417 -2.97 -3.29 -7.88
C MET A 417 -2.73 -4.48 -8.80
N ILE A 418 -1.77 -5.36 -8.49
CA ILE A 418 -1.66 -6.65 -9.18
C ILE A 418 -2.93 -7.48 -8.95
N GLU A 419 -3.45 -7.53 -7.71
CA GLU A 419 -4.69 -8.25 -7.43
C GLU A 419 -5.90 -7.64 -8.15
N ASN A 420 -6.00 -6.32 -8.16
CA ASN A 420 -7.06 -5.62 -8.89
C ASN A 420 -6.99 -5.86 -10.40
N TYR A 421 -5.78 -5.91 -10.98
CA TYR A 421 -5.59 -6.30 -12.38
C TYR A 421 -6.06 -7.73 -12.65
N ARG A 422 -5.76 -8.69 -11.76
CA ARG A 422 -6.04 -10.12 -11.95
C ARG A 422 -7.50 -10.49 -11.69
N SER A 423 -8.13 -9.87 -10.68
CA SER A 423 -9.46 -10.31 -10.22
C SER A 423 -10.43 -9.15 -9.91
N GLY A 424 -9.94 -7.93 -9.74
CA GLY A 424 -10.75 -6.81 -9.29
C GLY A 424 -11.20 -6.92 -7.83
N LEU A 425 -10.60 -7.80 -7.03
CA LEU A 425 -11.10 -8.17 -5.69
C LEU A 425 -11.27 -6.96 -4.78
N LEU A 426 -10.22 -6.14 -4.61
CA LEU A 426 -10.25 -5.05 -3.63
C LEU A 426 -11.24 -3.96 -4.06
N TRP A 427 -11.28 -3.65 -5.36
CA TRP A 427 -12.30 -2.77 -5.95
C TRP A 427 -13.70 -3.29 -5.68
N ASN A 428 -13.97 -4.56 -6.02
CA ASN A 428 -15.28 -5.16 -5.82
C ASN A 428 -15.69 -5.19 -4.33
N MET A 429 -14.73 -5.36 -3.39
CA MET A 429 -15.05 -5.34 -1.97
C MET A 429 -15.34 -3.93 -1.47
N PHE A 430 -14.47 -2.95 -1.72
CA PHE A 430 -14.66 -1.58 -1.26
C PHE A 430 -15.97 -0.97 -1.80
N MET A 431 -16.24 -1.17 -3.09
CA MET A 431 -17.43 -0.64 -3.76
C MET A 431 -18.75 -1.29 -3.33
N LYS A 432 -18.74 -2.41 -2.57
CA LYS A 432 -19.94 -2.99 -1.95
C LYS A 432 -20.45 -2.21 -0.74
N ASP A 433 -19.62 -1.34 -0.19
CA ASP A 433 -19.99 -0.58 1.00
C ASP A 433 -21.09 0.43 0.67
N GLN A 434 -22.21 0.33 1.36
CA GLN A 434 -23.40 1.16 1.08
C GLN A 434 -23.18 2.64 1.43
N GLU A 435 -22.35 2.93 2.44
CA GLU A 435 -22.01 4.29 2.83
C GLU A 435 -21.18 4.96 1.73
N ILE A 436 -20.24 4.21 1.14
CA ILE A 436 -19.44 4.67 -0.01
C ILE A 436 -20.32 4.91 -1.24
N GLN A 437 -21.22 3.99 -1.60
CA GLN A 437 -22.12 4.17 -2.73
C GLN A 437 -23.03 5.40 -2.55
N ALA A 438 -23.56 5.60 -1.34
CA ALA A 438 -24.36 6.76 -1.03
C ALA A 438 -23.57 8.08 -1.17
N ALA A 439 -22.31 8.10 -0.72
CA ALA A 439 -21.43 9.25 -0.87
C ALA A 439 -21.08 9.54 -2.33
N LEU A 440 -20.73 8.53 -3.11
CA LEU A 440 -20.48 8.70 -4.54
C LEU A 440 -21.68 9.30 -5.26
N THR A 441 -22.89 8.82 -4.94
CA THR A 441 -24.13 9.40 -5.48
C THR A 441 -24.31 10.86 -5.08
N LYS A 442 -24.08 11.21 -3.79
CA LYS A 442 -24.18 12.60 -3.29
C LYS A 442 -23.17 13.53 -3.95
N LEU A 443 -21.96 13.04 -4.26
CA LEU A 443 -20.88 13.78 -4.92
C LEU A 443 -21.06 13.86 -6.45
N GLY A 444 -22.09 13.23 -7.01
CA GLY A 444 -22.42 13.28 -8.43
C GLY A 444 -21.59 12.32 -9.30
N PHE A 445 -21.06 11.24 -8.72
CA PHE A 445 -20.39 10.20 -9.51
C PHE A 445 -21.39 9.26 -10.20
N ASN A 446 -20.98 8.78 -11.37
CA ASN A 446 -21.47 7.56 -12.01
C ASN A 446 -20.44 6.46 -11.78
N PHE A 447 -20.90 5.23 -11.39
CA PHE A 447 -20.02 4.12 -11.04
C PHE A 447 -20.68 2.75 -11.26
#